data_8c84518e7bc37e7d81f96e24d5a27fe8
#
_entry.id   8c84518e7bc37e7d81f96e24d5a27fe8
#
_cell.length_a   1.000
_cell.length_b   1.000
_cell.length_c   1.000
_cell.angle_alpha   90.00
_cell.angle_beta   90.00
_cell.angle_gamma   90.00
#
_symmetry.space_group_name_H-M   'P 1'
#
loop_
_entity.id
_entity.type
_entity.pdbx_description
1 polymer ?
#
loop_
_entity_poly.entity_id
_entity_poly.type
_entity_poly.pdbx_seq_one_letter_code
_entity_poly.pdbx_strand_id
1 'polypeptide(L)'
;MATPLRPDPQLLWCMRVEEMVRTSNDGIASTLDAAYPQAIDAIARDFKLSATQRRGNWGVASTSAVDVARFVQAIRHDPVAAPLLRGMAHAAPVAADGFPQNYGTSKLPGVQGTKFGWADDRRSSTATVSYGAGFAVAVLTYGDAHANTVDAQRAVDTSLLPGPGGGRKVVDMLPPQTPNEIKGLIPKHWEVPAGSSVPW
;
A
#
# COMPACT_ATOMS: atom_id res chain seq x y z
N MET A 1 -2.05 9.52 45.68
CA MET A 1 -1.51 9.82 44.32
C MET A 1 -1.56 8.54 43.50
N ALA A 2 -2.37 8.51 42.45
CA ALA A 2 -2.42 7.34 41.55
C ALA A 2 -1.16 7.31 40.69
N THR A 3 -0.44 6.21 40.68
CA THR A 3 0.70 5.98 39.80
C THR A 3 0.19 6.07 38.33
N PRO A 4 0.78 6.89 37.44
CA PRO A 4 0.35 6.93 36.07
C PRO A 4 0.51 5.54 35.45
N LEU A 5 -0.55 5.02 34.86
CA LEU A 5 -0.55 3.77 34.11
C LEU A 5 0.51 3.88 33.01
N ARG A 6 1.54 3.04 33.06
CA ARG A 6 2.48 2.90 31.94
C ARG A 6 1.71 2.29 30.78
N PRO A 7 1.71 2.91 29.60
CA PRO A 7 1.05 2.34 28.46
C PRO A 7 1.68 0.98 28.12
N ASP A 8 0.84 0.04 27.66
CA ASP A 8 1.28 -1.28 27.20
C ASP A 8 2.38 -1.12 26.11
N PRO A 9 3.54 -1.76 26.26
CA PRO A 9 4.61 -1.71 25.28
C PRO A 9 4.14 -2.07 23.85
N GLN A 10 3.22 -3.02 23.71
CA GLN A 10 2.68 -3.43 22.42
C GLN A 10 1.82 -2.32 21.79
N LEU A 11 1.03 -1.62 22.61
CA LEU A 11 0.26 -0.45 22.16
C LEU A 11 1.18 0.67 21.69
N LEU A 12 2.26 0.93 22.43
CA LEU A 12 3.27 1.95 22.07
C LEU A 12 3.92 1.62 20.72
N TRP A 13 4.24 0.34 20.46
CA TRP A 13 4.79 -0.08 19.17
C TRP A 13 3.81 0.12 18.02
N CYS A 14 2.55 -0.26 18.20
CA CYS A 14 1.50 -0.03 17.21
C CYS A 14 1.35 1.46 16.86
N MET A 15 1.35 2.33 17.86
CA MET A 15 1.27 3.79 17.66
C MET A 15 2.50 4.32 16.91
N ARG A 16 3.70 3.79 17.19
CA ARG A 16 4.92 4.20 16.49
C ARG A 16 4.94 3.75 15.03
N VAL A 17 4.46 2.55 14.73
CA VAL A 17 4.33 2.07 13.34
C VAL A 17 3.34 2.95 12.56
N GLU A 18 2.18 3.24 13.12
CA GLU A 18 1.19 4.12 12.50
C GLU A 18 1.77 5.52 12.25
N GLU A 19 2.43 6.11 13.24
CA GLU A 19 3.07 7.43 13.11
C GLU A 19 4.19 7.44 12.05
N MET A 20 5.06 6.42 12.06
CA MET A 20 6.12 6.27 11.06
C MET A 20 5.55 6.25 9.64
N VAL A 21 4.50 5.46 9.42
CA VAL A 21 3.89 5.35 8.09
C VAL A 21 3.17 6.62 7.69
N ARG A 22 2.43 7.22 8.63
CA ARG A 22 1.64 8.43 8.42
C ARG A 22 2.49 9.64 8.05
N THR A 23 3.62 9.81 8.75
CA THR A 23 4.49 10.98 8.59
C THR A 23 5.79 10.70 7.85
N SER A 24 6.03 9.46 7.43
CA SER A 24 7.31 9.03 6.86
C SER A 24 8.49 9.42 7.76
N ASN A 25 8.41 9.08 9.06
CA ASN A 25 9.40 9.46 10.05
C ASN A 25 10.60 8.50 10.05
N ASP A 26 11.72 8.93 9.51
CA ASP A 26 12.96 8.16 9.38
C ASP A 26 13.58 7.82 10.74
N GLY A 27 13.41 8.67 11.74
CA GLY A 27 13.91 8.41 13.10
C GLY A 27 13.20 7.21 13.75
N ILE A 28 11.89 7.08 13.52
CA ILE A 28 11.12 5.91 13.97
C ILE A 28 11.53 4.69 13.15
N ALA A 29 11.66 4.81 11.82
CA ALA A 29 12.09 3.72 10.95
C ALA A 29 13.47 3.18 11.37
N SER A 30 14.43 4.06 11.64
CA SER A 30 15.77 3.70 12.12
C SER A 30 15.74 3.00 13.48
N THR A 31 14.88 3.45 14.39
CA THR A 31 14.70 2.80 15.69
C THR A 31 14.14 1.38 15.55
N LEU A 32 13.16 1.17 14.65
CA LEU A 32 12.58 -0.14 14.37
C LEU A 32 13.59 -1.06 13.68
N ASP A 33 14.33 -0.56 12.68
CA ASP A 33 15.34 -1.33 11.96
C ASP A 33 16.49 -1.78 12.89
N ALA A 34 16.90 -0.93 13.83
CA ALA A 34 17.90 -1.28 14.83
C ALA A 34 17.39 -2.35 15.82
N ALA A 35 16.12 -2.28 16.21
CA ALA A 35 15.50 -3.26 17.10
C ALA A 35 15.22 -4.60 16.40
N TYR A 36 14.92 -4.59 15.12
CA TYR A 36 14.51 -5.75 14.32
C TYR A 36 15.25 -5.82 12.98
N PRO A 37 16.58 -5.94 12.95
CA PRO A 37 17.38 -5.85 11.72
C PRO A 37 17.07 -6.95 10.69
N GLN A 38 16.45 -8.05 11.11
CA GLN A 38 16.04 -9.16 10.26
C GLN A 38 14.62 -9.00 9.66
N ALA A 39 13.85 -7.98 10.08
CA ALA A 39 12.42 -7.88 9.78
C ALA A 39 12.14 -7.80 8.27
N ILE A 40 12.89 -6.98 7.52
CA ILE A 40 12.70 -6.81 6.07
C ILE A 40 12.91 -8.14 5.35
N ASP A 41 14.01 -8.84 5.62
CA ASP A 41 14.34 -10.11 4.97
C ASP A 41 13.38 -11.25 5.41
N ALA A 42 12.92 -11.23 6.67
CA ALA A 42 11.92 -12.17 7.16
C ALA A 42 10.58 -11.98 6.41
N ILE A 43 10.09 -10.75 6.31
CA ILE A 43 8.87 -10.41 5.55
C ILE A 43 9.04 -10.75 4.07
N ALA A 44 10.20 -10.43 3.47
CA ALA A 44 10.47 -10.76 2.07
C ALA A 44 10.36 -12.27 1.81
N ARG A 45 10.89 -13.09 2.69
CA ARG A 45 10.79 -14.55 2.62
C ARG A 45 9.34 -15.03 2.80
N ASP A 46 8.66 -14.55 3.85
CA ASP A 46 7.34 -15.04 4.25
C ASP A 46 6.26 -14.68 3.21
N PHE A 47 6.38 -13.52 2.56
CA PHE A 47 5.49 -13.05 1.49
C PHE A 47 6.04 -13.33 0.07
N LYS A 48 7.18 -14.04 -0.05
CA LYS A 48 7.80 -14.39 -1.35
C LYS A 48 8.12 -13.16 -2.22
N LEU A 49 8.68 -12.13 -1.60
CA LEU A 49 9.07 -10.87 -2.27
C LEU A 49 10.49 -11.00 -2.81
N SER A 50 10.63 -11.53 -4.02
CA SER A 50 11.90 -11.99 -4.57
C SER A 50 12.91 -10.89 -4.89
N ALA A 51 12.48 -9.64 -5.05
CA ALA A 51 13.34 -8.48 -5.30
C ALA A 51 13.55 -7.61 -4.04
N THR A 52 12.97 -8.03 -2.89
CA THR A 52 13.05 -7.27 -1.64
C THR A 52 14.16 -7.83 -0.76
N GLN A 53 15.09 -6.97 -0.37
CA GLN A 53 16.22 -7.32 0.47
C GLN A 53 16.71 -6.12 1.28
N ARG A 54 17.02 -6.33 2.57
CA ARG A 54 17.74 -5.35 3.38
C ARG A 54 19.21 -5.32 2.98
N ARG A 55 19.74 -4.13 2.71
CA ARG A 55 21.16 -3.93 2.30
C ARG A 55 21.88 -3.06 3.33
N GLY A 56 22.11 -3.59 4.52
CA GLY A 56 22.78 -2.87 5.62
C GLY A 56 21.81 -2.16 6.55
N ASN A 57 20.91 -1.31 6.05
CA ASN A 57 19.84 -0.68 6.82
C ASN A 57 18.57 -0.51 5.96
N TRP A 58 17.47 -0.05 6.58
CA TRP A 58 16.18 0.13 5.91
C TRP A 58 16.24 1.11 4.72
N GLY A 59 17.04 2.19 4.83
CA GLY A 59 17.08 3.27 3.82
C GLY A 59 17.74 2.87 2.51
N VAL A 60 18.53 1.78 2.49
CA VAL A 60 19.18 1.24 1.27
C VAL A 60 18.62 -0.13 0.89
N ALA A 61 17.50 -0.52 1.44
CA ALA A 61 16.81 -1.75 1.06
C ALA A 61 16.39 -1.68 -0.42
N SER A 62 16.55 -2.80 -1.13
CA SER A 62 16.05 -2.94 -2.50
C SER A 62 14.67 -3.58 -2.51
N THR A 63 13.84 -3.23 -3.48
CA THR A 63 12.53 -3.83 -3.71
C THR A 63 12.08 -3.62 -5.16
N SER A 64 10.92 -4.14 -5.53
CA SER A 64 10.25 -3.88 -6.80
C SER A 64 8.81 -3.43 -6.59
N ALA A 65 8.24 -2.75 -7.59
CA ALA A 65 6.82 -2.34 -7.54
C ALA A 65 5.90 -3.56 -7.34
N VAL A 66 6.21 -4.68 -7.98
CA VAL A 66 5.45 -5.94 -7.85
C VAL A 66 5.49 -6.45 -6.41
N ASP A 67 6.66 -6.47 -5.77
CA ASP A 67 6.80 -6.94 -4.40
C ASP A 67 6.04 -6.06 -3.41
N VAL A 68 6.17 -4.75 -3.56
CA VAL A 68 5.48 -3.79 -2.67
C VAL A 68 3.96 -3.87 -2.84
N ALA A 69 3.46 -3.94 -4.08
CA ALA A 69 2.03 -4.10 -4.34
C ALA A 69 1.50 -5.43 -3.79
N ARG A 70 2.24 -6.55 -4.01
CA ARG A 70 1.90 -7.88 -3.49
C ARG A 70 1.83 -7.89 -1.97
N PHE A 71 2.80 -7.29 -1.31
CA PHE A 71 2.82 -7.19 0.15
C PHE A 71 1.61 -6.43 0.68
N VAL A 72 1.35 -5.22 0.18
CA VAL A 72 0.20 -4.41 0.61
C VAL A 72 -1.12 -5.12 0.33
N GLN A 73 -1.26 -5.78 -0.82
CA GLN A 73 -2.44 -6.58 -1.15
C GLN A 73 -2.65 -7.74 -0.16
N ALA A 74 -1.59 -8.43 0.23
CA ALA A 74 -1.66 -9.57 1.15
C ALA A 74 -2.10 -9.17 2.56
N ILE A 75 -1.63 -8.02 3.06
CA ILE A 75 -1.89 -7.58 4.44
C ILE A 75 -3.18 -6.78 4.62
N ARG A 76 -3.92 -6.49 3.55
CA ARG A 76 -5.10 -5.58 3.59
C ARG A 76 -6.16 -5.95 4.62
N HIS A 77 -6.29 -7.23 4.94
CA HIS A 77 -7.29 -7.75 5.89
C HIS A 77 -6.65 -8.38 7.13
N ASP A 78 -5.32 -8.23 7.28
CA ASP A 78 -4.60 -8.72 8.44
C ASP A 78 -4.75 -7.73 9.62
N PRO A 79 -5.36 -8.13 10.74
CA PRO A 79 -5.50 -7.26 11.90
C PRO A 79 -4.16 -6.82 12.49
N VAL A 80 -3.09 -7.60 12.32
CA VAL A 80 -1.73 -7.24 12.76
C VAL A 80 -1.19 -6.05 11.97
N ALA A 81 -1.56 -5.94 10.68
CA ALA A 81 -1.16 -4.83 9.82
C ALA A 81 -2.04 -3.58 9.97
N ALA A 82 -3.08 -3.61 10.79
CA ALA A 82 -4.01 -2.49 10.95
C ALA A 82 -3.34 -1.14 11.27
N PRO A 83 -2.31 -1.04 12.15
CA PRO A 83 -1.61 0.24 12.39
C PRO A 83 -0.93 0.78 11.12
N LEU A 84 -0.31 -0.07 10.32
CA LEU A 84 0.33 0.30 9.06
C LEU A 84 -0.71 0.83 8.07
N LEU A 85 -1.82 0.10 7.88
CA LEU A 85 -2.89 0.50 6.97
C LEU A 85 -3.58 1.80 7.40
N ARG A 86 -3.78 2.02 8.71
CA ARG A 86 -4.27 3.31 9.23
C ARG A 86 -3.29 4.45 8.95
N GLY A 87 -1.98 4.22 9.14
CA GLY A 87 -0.95 5.19 8.78
C GLY A 87 -1.00 5.59 7.30
N MET A 88 -1.24 4.61 6.41
CA MET A 88 -1.43 4.87 4.98
C MET A 88 -2.73 5.64 4.68
N ALA A 89 -3.84 5.30 5.34
CA ALA A 89 -5.14 5.95 5.16
C ALA A 89 -5.14 7.42 5.65
N HIS A 90 -4.35 7.71 6.66
CA HIS A 90 -4.23 9.04 7.27
C HIS A 90 -2.87 9.69 7.01
N ALA A 91 -2.25 9.39 5.86
CA ALA A 91 -0.97 9.99 5.50
C ALA A 91 -1.01 11.52 5.66
N ALA A 92 -0.05 12.07 6.40
CA ALA A 92 0.02 13.51 6.63
C ALA A 92 0.27 14.23 5.28
N PRO A 93 -0.29 15.42 5.07
CA PRO A 93 -0.04 16.17 3.84
C PRO A 93 1.43 16.48 3.61
N VAL A 94 2.19 16.58 4.71
CA VAL A 94 3.64 16.85 4.72
C VAL A 94 4.30 15.86 5.65
N ALA A 95 5.39 15.29 5.20
CA ALA A 95 6.20 14.33 5.95
C ALA A 95 6.99 15.01 7.09
N ALA A 96 7.58 14.20 7.98
CA ALA A 96 8.37 14.69 9.10
C ALA A 96 9.58 15.53 8.68
N ASP A 97 10.13 15.28 7.49
CA ASP A 97 11.24 16.04 6.88
C ASP A 97 10.80 17.24 6.03
N GLY A 98 9.48 17.54 5.98
CA GLY A 98 8.90 18.62 5.22
C GLY A 98 8.57 18.28 3.76
N PHE A 99 8.72 17.03 3.28
CA PHE A 99 8.38 16.66 1.91
C PHE A 99 6.86 16.49 1.73
N PRO A 100 6.24 17.00 0.63
CA PRO A 100 4.82 16.83 0.36
C PRO A 100 4.44 15.36 0.09
N GLN A 101 3.38 14.87 0.73
CA GLN A 101 2.85 13.51 0.56
C GLN A 101 1.51 13.54 -0.20
N ASN A 102 1.54 13.97 -1.48
CA ASN A 102 0.33 14.13 -2.28
C ASN A 102 0.53 13.83 -3.78
N TYR A 103 1.38 12.84 -4.11
CA TYR A 103 1.75 12.50 -5.49
C TYR A 103 1.57 11.01 -5.80
N GLY A 104 1.87 10.63 -7.04
CA GLY A 104 1.92 9.24 -7.49
C GLY A 104 0.57 8.53 -7.42
N THR A 105 0.59 7.32 -6.92
CA THR A 105 -0.59 6.44 -6.84
C THR A 105 -1.72 7.00 -5.97
N SER A 106 -1.45 8.00 -5.09
CA SER A 106 -2.49 8.69 -4.33
C SER A 106 -3.48 9.47 -5.21
N LYS A 107 -3.13 9.72 -6.47
CA LYS A 107 -3.97 10.43 -7.45
C LYS A 107 -4.89 9.50 -8.23
N LEU A 108 -4.80 8.21 -8.03
CA LEU A 108 -5.65 7.24 -8.72
C LEU A 108 -7.04 7.14 -8.05
N PRO A 109 -8.09 6.91 -8.83
CA PRO A 109 -9.44 6.78 -8.30
C PRO A 109 -9.56 5.58 -7.36
N GLY A 110 -10.41 5.69 -6.35
CA GLY A 110 -10.71 4.60 -5.40
C GLY A 110 -9.61 4.29 -4.38
N VAL A 111 -8.54 5.07 -4.33
CA VAL A 111 -7.47 4.93 -3.32
C VAL A 111 -8.01 5.29 -1.94
N GLN A 112 -7.71 4.44 -0.95
CA GLN A 112 -8.09 4.58 0.46
C GLN A 112 -6.92 4.87 1.36
N GLY A 113 -5.69 4.53 0.95
CA GLY A 113 -4.49 4.82 1.71
C GLY A 113 -3.24 4.71 0.86
N THR A 114 -2.22 5.53 1.16
CA THR A 114 -0.97 5.62 0.39
C THR A 114 0.23 5.73 1.32
N LYS A 115 1.32 5.01 0.98
CA LYS A 115 2.66 5.27 1.50
C LYS A 115 3.50 5.91 0.41
N PHE A 116 4.24 6.93 0.80
CA PHE A 116 5.13 7.71 -0.03
C PHE A 116 6.58 7.43 0.33
N GLY A 117 7.48 7.52 -0.64
CA GLY A 117 8.92 7.39 -0.46
C GLY A 117 9.67 8.23 -1.50
N TRP A 118 10.83 8.75 -1.12
CA TRP A 118 11.69 9.58 -1.95
C TRP A 118 13.15 9.44 -1.54
N ALA A 119 14.06 9.75 -2.46
CA ALA A 119 15.49 9.84 -2.16
C ALA A 119 15.82 11.13 -1.40
N ASP A 120 16.95 11.16 -0.69
CA ASP A 120 17.40 12.30 0.13
C ASP A 120 17.51 13.61 -0.68
N ASP A 121 17.87 13.52 -1.97
CA ASP A 121 17.94 14.68 -2.88
C ASP A 121 16.56 15.14 -3.38
N ARG A 122 15.47 14.41 -3.05
CA ARG A 122 14.08 14.70 -3.40
C ARG A 122 13.79 14.72 -4.91
N ARG A 123 14.67 14.19 -5.74
CA ARG A 123 14.62 14.28 -7.21
C ARG A 123 14.98 13.00 -7.94
N SER A 124 15.97 12.25 -7.46
CA SER A 124 16.53 11.12 -8.20
C SER A 124 15.62 9.91 -8.25
N SER A 125 14.82 9.69 -7.20
CA SER A 125 13.83 8.62 -7.17
C SER A 125 12.70 8.90 -6.21
N THR A 126 11.52 8.42 -6.59
CA THR A 126 10.29 8.47 -5.79
C THR A 126 9.52 7.15 -5.91
N ALA A 127 8.81 6.82 -4.86
CA ALA A 127 8.00 5.61 -4.79
C ALA A 127 6.65 5.91 -4.15
N THR A 128 5.60 5.28 -4.65
CA THR A 128 4.30 5.29 -4.00
C THR A 128 3.67 3.90 -4.06
N VAL A 129 2.99 3.52 -2.99
CA VAL A 129 2.10 2.36 -2.97
C VAL A 129 0.79 2.75 -2.35
N SER A 130 -0.29 2.39 -3.00
CA SER A 130 -1.65 2.64 -2.53
C SER A 130 -2.47 1.37 -2.49
N TYR A 131 -3.46 1.35 -1.61
CA TYR A 131 -4.51 0.35 -1.63
C TYR A 131 -5.88 1.01 -1.76
N GLY A 132 -6.83 0.25 -2.28
CA GLY A 132 -8.23 0.61 -2.36
C GLY A 132 -9.13 -0.62 -2.20
N ALA A 133 -10.43 -0.48 -2.48
CA ALA A 133 -11.36 -1.60 -2.42
C ALA A 133 -11.01 -2.64 -3.50
N GLY A 134 -10.34 -3.73 -3.10
CA GLY A 134 -10.00 -4.85 -3.99
C GLY A 134 -8.67 -4.75 -4.73
N PHE A 135 -7.88 -3.69 -4.57
CA PHE A 135 -6.59 -3.55 -5.26
C PHE A 135 -5.48 -2.99 -4.38
N ALA A 136 -4.25 -3.27 -4.77
CA ALA A 136 -3.06 -2.51 -4.38
C ALA A 136 -2.25 -2.18 -5.64
N VAL A 137 -1.65 -1.01 -5.68
CA VAL A 137 -0.85 -0.53 -6.80
C VAL A 137 0.40 0.16 -6.28
N ALA A 138 1.54 -0.10 -6.90
CA ALA A 138 2.82 0.53 -6.56
C ALA A 138 3.51 1.06 -7.81
N VAL A 139 4.14 2.21 -7.67
CA VAL A 139 4.96 2.84 -8.72
C VAL A 139 6.27 3.29 -8.11
N LEU A 140 7.36 2.83 -8.70
CA LEU A 140 8.73 3.20 -8.37
C LEU A 140 9.33 3.90 -9.59
N THR A 141 9.72 5.15 -9.44
CA THR A 141 10.17 6.02 -10.55
C THR A 141 11.57 6.54 -10.28
N TYR A 142 12.45 6.46 -11.27
CA TYR A 142 13.65 7.29 -11.30
C TYR A 142 13.24 8.69 -11.74
N GLY A 143 13.02 9.59 -10.78
CA GLY A 143 12.51 10.93 -10.98
C GLY A 143 11.81 11.49 -9.75
N ASP A 144 11.32 12.72 -9.88
CA ASP A 144 10.65 13.46 -8.81
C ASP A 144 9.18 13.03 -8.62
N ALA A 145 8.50 13.69 -7.69
CA ALA A 145 7.09 13.44 -7.38
C ALA A 145 6.15 13.66 -8.56
N HIS A 146 6.48 14.59 -9.46
CA HIS A 146 5.70 14.83 -10.69
C HIS A 146 5.85 13.65 -11.65
N ALA A 147 7.08 13.18 -11.88
CA ALA A 147 7.35 12.01 -12.73
C ALA A 147 6.63 10.77 -12.20
N ASN A 148 6.66 10.52 -10.89
CA ASN A 148 5.94 9.40 -10.28
C ASN A 148 4.42 9.49 -10.50
N THR A 149 3.86 10.70 -10.46
CA THR A 149 2.43 10.91 -10.72
C THR A 149 2.08 10.61 -12.17
N VAL A 150 2.91 11.07 -13.11
CA VAL A 150 2.72 10.79 -14.55
C VAL A 150 2.82 9.29 -14.82
N ASP A 151 3.82 8.62 -14.24
CA ASP A 151 3.99 7.17 -14.37
C ASP A 151 2.78 6.41 -13.80
N ALA A 152 2.28 6.80 -12.62
CA ALA A 152 1.10 6.19 -12.01
C ALA A 152 -0.13 6.32 -12.91
N GLN A 153 -0.37 7.49 -13.48
CA GLN A 153 -1.53 7.75 -14.34
C GLN A 153 -1.45 7.04 -15.70
N ARG A 154 -0.23 6.83 -16.22
CA ARG A 154 -0.01 6.15 -17.50
C ARG A 154 0.00 4.62 -17.39
N ALA A 155 0.54 4.10 -16.27
CA ALA A 155 0.70 2.66 -16.08
C ALA A 155 -0.59 1.94 -15.68
N VAL A 156 -1.59 2.67 -15.15
CA VAL A 156 -2.84 2.10 -14.66
C VAL A 156 -3.98 2.47 -15.59
N ASP A 157 -4.63 1.47 -16.17
CA ASP A 157 -5.93 1.66 -16.81
C ASP A 157 -6.97 1.95 -15.72
N THR A 158 -7.28 3.24 -15.55
CA THR A 158 -8.19 3.70 -14.50
C THR A 158 -9.63 3.24 -14.70
N SER A 159 -9.99 2.76 -15.91
CA SER A 159 -11.29 2.15 -16.17
C SER A 159 -11.46 0.81 -15.44
N LEU A 160 -10.35 0.17 -15.08
CA LEU A 160 -10.31 -1.09 -14.33
C LEU A 160 -10.34 -0.88 -12.80
N LEU A 161 -10.13 0.35 -12.34
CA LEU A 161 -10.20 0.66 -10.92
C LEU A 161 -11.63 0.93 -10.50
N PRO A 162 -12.07 0.48 -9.31
CA PRO A 162 -13.40 0.81 -8.84
C PRO A 162 -13.50 2.31 -8.65
N GLY A 163 -14.58 2.87 -9.16
CA GLY A 163 -15.02 4.21 -8.78
C GLY A 163 -15.35 4.28 -7.27
N PRO A 164 -15.50 5.47 -6.70
CA PRO A 164 -15.91 5.62 -5.30
C PRO A 164 -17.22 4.84 -5.07
N GLY A 165 -17.12 3.69 -4.40
CA GLY A 165 -18.27 2.91 -3.92
C GLY A 165 -18.69 1.67 -4.70
N GLY A 166 -17.92 1.14 -5.67
CA GLY A 166 -18.39 0.00 -6.43
C GLY A 166 -17.37 -1.09 -6.79
N GLY A 167 -17.55 -2.29 -6.26
CA GLY A 167 -17.04 -3.51 -6.89
C GLY A 167 -17.81 -3.78 -8.19
N ARG A 168 -17.18 -4.42 -9.19
CA ARG A 168 -17.88 -4.89 -10.38
C ARG A 168 -18.77 -6.07 -10.01
N LYS A 169 -20.03 -6.06 -10.45
CA LYS A 169 -20.90 -7.21 -10.27
C LYS A 169 -20.37 -8.39 -11.07
N VAL A 170 -20.33 -9.56 -10.46
CA VAL A 170 -19.84 -10.79 -11.13
C VAL A 170 -20.59 -11.03 -12.45
N VAL A 171 -21.87 -10.70 -12.50
CA VAL A 171 -22.69 -10.87 -13.71
C VAL A 171 -22.22 -10.00 -14.89
N ASP A 172 -21.64 -8.82 -14.60
CA ASP A 172 -21.18 -7.87 -15.63
C ASP A 172 -19.78 -8.24 -16.16
N MET A 173 -19.08 -9.16 -15.48
CA MET A 173 -17.75 -9.65 -15.87
C MET A 173 -17.77 -10.93 -16.70
N LEU A 174 -18.95 -11.52 -16.88
CA LEU A 174 -19.08 -12.73 -17.68
C LEU A 174 -18.89 -12.42 -19.17
N PRO A 175 -18.33 -13.37 -19.95
CA PRO A 175 -18.26 -13.24 -21.40
C PRO A 175 -19.64 -12.92 -21.99
N PRO A 176 -19.72 -12.07 -23.02
CA PRO A 176 -20.99 -11.67 -23.64
C PRO A 176 -21.88 -12.85 -24.07
N GLN A 177 -21.25 -13.95 -24.48
CA GLN A 177 -21.91 -15.19 -24.90
C GLN A 177 -22.38 -16.09 -23.74
N THR A 178 -22.17 -15.68 -22.48
CA THR A 178 -22.64 -16.49 -21.33
C THR A 178 -24.16 -16.60 -21.36
N PRO A 179 -24.73 -17.83 -21.35
CA PRO A 179 -26.17 -18.04 -21.36
C PRO A 179 -26.89 -17.33 -20.18
N ASN A 180 -28.07 -16.80 -20.44
CA ASN A 180 -28.84 -16.06 -19.44
C ASN A 180 -29.22 -16.90 -18.21
N GLU A 181 -29.39 -18.22 -18.41
CA GLU A 181 -29.65 -19.18 -17.34
C GLU A 181 -28.47 -19.21 -16.34
N ILE A 182 -27.23 -19.19 -16.85
CA ILE A 182 -26.01 -19.15 -16.00
C ILE A 182 -25.91 -17.78 -15.31
N LYS A 183 -26.19 -16.69 -16.04
CA LYS A 183 -26.22 -15.34 -15.44
C LYS A 183 -27.25 -15.24 -14.34
N GLY A 184 -28.40 -15.92 -14.47
CA GLY A 184 -29.46 -15.94 -13.48
C GLY A 184 -29.15 -16.73 -12.20
N LEU A 185 -28.16 -17.63 -12.23
CA LEU A 185 -27.72 -18.39 -11.06
C LEU A 185 -26.76 -17.60 -10.16
N ILE A 186 -26.21 -16.49 -10.66
CA ILE A 186 -25.28 -15.66 -9.90
C ILE A 186 -26.06 -14.68 -9.02
N PRO A 187 -25.88 -14.71 -7.68
CA PRO A 187 -26.54 -13.76 -6.81
C PRO A 187 -26.22 -12.31 -7.22
N LYS A 188 -27.25 -11.48 -7.36
CA LYS A 188 -27.12 -10.08 -7.81
C LYS A 188 -26.24 -9.19 -6.90
N HIS A 189 -25.98 -9.64 -5.67
CA HIS A 189 -25.13 -8.96 -4.70
C HIS A 189 -23.68 -9.46 -4.72
N TRP A 190 -23.36 -10.48 -5.55
CA TRP A 190 -21.98 -10.92 -5.68
C TRP A 190 -21.18 -9.90 -6.48
N GLU A 191 -20.21 -9.32 -5.79
CA GLU A 191 -19.24 -8.40 -6.36
C GLU A 191 -17.85 -9.03 -6.27
N VAL A 192 -17.11 -8.99 -7.37
CA VAL A 192 -15.70 -9.33 -7.34
C VAL A 192 -14.99 -8.07 -6.88
N PRO A 193 -14.13 -8.15 -5.85
CA PRO A 193 -13.27 -7.05 -5.49
C PRO A 193 -12.51 -6.59 -6.73
N ALA A 194 -12.48 -5.31 -6.97
CA ALA A 194 -11.78 -4.75 -8.11
C ALA A 194 -10.30 -5.13 -8.06
N GLY A 195 -9.74 -5.49 -9.20
CA GLY A 195 -8.37 -6.00 -9.31
C GLY A 195 -8.21 -7.52 -9.15
N SER A 196 -9.30 -8.27 -8.91
CA SER A 196 -9.25 -9.73 -9.00
C SER A 196 -9.27 -10.15 -10.46
N SER A 197 -8.18 -10.76 -10.95
CA SER A 197 -8.21 -11.52 -12.20
C SER A 197 -8.99 -12.81 -11.96
N VAL A 198 -10.10 -12.99 -12.65
CA VAL A 198 -10.78 -14.28 -12.73
C VAL A 198 -10.05 -15.06 -13.82
N PRO A 199 -9.38 -16.18 -13.51
CA PRO A 199 -8.82 -17.03 -14.56
C PRO A 199 -9.99 -17.69 -15.29
N TRP A 200 -10.11 -17.44 -16.56
CA TRP A 200 -10.93 -18.21 -17.51
C TRP A 200 -10.05 -19.19 -18.25
#